data_2a411693048fc14b29f8dbcdbcc97b3d
#
_entry.id   2a411693048fc14b29f8dbcdbcc97b3d
#
_cell.length_a   1.000
_cell.length_b   1.000
_cell.length_c   1.000
_cell.angle_alpha   90.00
_cell.angle_beta   90.00
_cell.angle_gamma   90.00
#
_symmetry.space_group_name_H-M   'P 1'
#
loop_
_entity.id
_entity.type
_entity.pdbx_description
1 polymer ?
#
loop_
_entity_poly.entity_id
_entity_poly.type
_entity_poly.pdbx_seq_one_letter_code
_entity_poly.pdbx_strand_id
1 'polypeptide(L)'
;PWNPKAKIGGRAAMNFNSNSRDALIADFLARHGWGGADLKPLGQDASTRRYVRMVRADGSAAMLMDAPRIEADPCPPDADDATRNAMGWNAQTRLAASRVDAFVLIAHHLRLLGFEGPEIFAHDTEAGLAILQDYGDGRELARQIEQDPALEVPAYMLAAGMLAKLHQQPIPEAVIYGSEQWPILDFDRLALSSNADLYADWLPVEA
;
A
#
# COMPACT_ATOMS: atom_id res chain seq x y z
N PRO A 1 22.64 -18.48 6.10
CA PRO A 1 21.31 -18.96 6.46
C PRO A 1 20.60 -17.87 7.26
N TRP A 2 19.57 -17.29 6.66
CA TRP A 2 18.75 -16.27 7.30
C TRP A 2 18.05 -16.92 8.51
N ASN A 3 18.23 -16.31 9.67
CA ASN A 3 17.58 -16.76 10.88
C ASN A 3 16.32 -15.90 11.10
N PRO A 4 15.11 -16.46 10.98
CA PRO A 4 13.87 -15.71 11.20
C PRO A 4 13.74 -15.20 12.65
N LYS A 5 14.59 -15.67 13.56
CA LYS A 5 14.76 -15.17 14.92
C LYS A 5 15.95 -14.22 15.07
N ALA A 6 16.77 -14.02 14.03
CA ALA A 6 17.66 -12.88 14.03
C ALA A 6 16.76 -11.65 14.03
N LYS A 7 16.63 -11.03 15.18
CA LYS A 7 16.01 -9.74 15.39
C LYS A 7 16.38 -8.90 14.19
N ILE A 8 15.37 -8.43 13.44
CA ILE A 8 15.51 -7.25 12.59
C ILE A 8 16.14 -6.24 13.55
N GLY A 9 17.44 -6.06 13.40
CA GLY A 9 18.25 -5.22 14.26
C GLY A 9 17.71 -3.80 14.15
N GLY A 10 17.44 -3.21 15.32
CA GLY A 10 16.96 -1.84 15.40
C GLY A 10 15.51 -1.69 14.94
N ARG A 11 14.55 -2.37 15.61
CA ARG A 11 13.40 -1.63 16.07
C ARG A 11 13.94 -0.49 16.94
N ALA A 12 14.26 0.64 16.35
CA ALA A 12 13.81 1.85 16.96
C ALA A 12 12.29 1.62 17.06
N ALA A 13 11.85 1.08 18.18
CA ALA A 13 10.47 1.19 18.60
C ALA A 13 10.28 2.70 18.69
N MET A 14 9.86 3.33 17.60
CA MET A 14 9.09 4.53 17.70
C MET A 14 7.84 4.06 18.45
N ASN A 15 7.88 4.20 19.77
CA ASN A 15 6.71 4.33 20.58
C ASN A 15 6.03 5.61 20.09
N PHE A 16 5.39 5.53 18.91
CA PHE A 16 4.28 6.40 18.65
C PHE A 16 3.31 6.09 19.78
N ASN A 17 3.21 7.04 20.70
CA ASN A 17 2.24 6.98 21.77
C ASN A 17 0.92 6.65 21.07
N SER A 18 0.35 5.46 21.24
CA SER A 18 -0.88 5.03 20.56
C SER A 18 -1.97 6.09 20.75
N ASN A 19 -2.02 6.74 21.90
CA ASN A 19 -2.87 7.88 22.18
C ASN A 19 -2.67 9.07 21.23
N SER A 20 -1.45 9.34 20.75
CA SER A 20 -1.22 10.46 19.82
C SER A 20 -1.66 10.12 18.40
N ARG A 21 -1.48 8.87 17.96
CA ARG A 21 -1.94 8.42 16.63
C ARG A 21 -3.46 8.35 16.56
N ASP A 22 -4.09 7.81 17.58
CA ASP A 22 -5.55 7.70 17.66
C ASP A 22 -6.21 9.09 17.70
N ALA A 23 -5.60 10.07 18.40
CA ALA A 23 -6.08 11.45 18.41
C ALA A 23 -5.97 12.11 17.03
N LEU A 24 -4.86 11.86 16.30
CA LEU A 24 -4.65 12.39 14.96
C LEU A 24 -5.65 11.78 13.95
N ILE A 25 -5.91 10.49 14.04
CA ILE A 25 -6.94 9.81 13.25
C ILE A 25 -8.33 10.40 13.57
N ALA A 26 -8.68 10.54 14.86
CA ALA A 26 -9.97 11.08 15.27
C ALA A 26 -10.20 12.51 14.74
N ASP A 27 -9.17 13.37 14.82
CA ASP A 27 -9.24 14.73 14.28
C ASP A 27 -9.40 14.73 12.75
N PHE A 28 -8.63 13.91 12.04
CA PHE A 28 -8.76 13.76 10.59
C PHE A 28 -10.18 13.30 10.20
N LEU A 29 -10.71 12.29 10.86
CA LEU A 29 -12.06 11.79 10.61
C LEU A 29 -13.13 12.85 10.92
N ALA A 30 -12.98 13.59 12.01
CA ALA A 30 -13.91 14.67 12.38
C ALA A 30 -13.94 15.77 11.32
N ARG A 31 -12.77 16.22 10.84
CA ARG A 31 -12.65 17.25 9.80
C ARG A 31 -13.32 16.85 8.48
N HIS A 32 -13.38 15.55 8.18
CA HIS A 32 -13.96 15.04 6.94
C HIS A 32 -15.34 14.38 7.12
N GLY A 33 -16.02 14.66 8.25
CA GLY A 33 -17.39 14.24 8.50
C GLY A 33 -17.56 12.74 8.85
N TRP A 34 -16.49 12.10 9.35
CA TRP A 34 -16.49 10.71 9.79
C TRP A 34 -16.29 10.52 11.30
N GLY A 35 -16.30 11.62 12.07
CA GLY A 35 -16.00 11.59 13.51
C GLY A 35 -16.99 10.80 14.39
N GLY A 36 -18.13 10.38 13.86
CA GLY A 36 -19.10 9.55 14.59
C GLY A 36 -19.34 8.19 13.93
N ALA A 37 -18.51 7.79 12.97
CA ALA A 37 -18.64 6.53 12.28
C ALA A 37 -18.26 5.34 13.18
N ASP A 38 -18.94 4.20 13.00
CA ASP A 38 -18.52 2.92 13.56
C ASP A 38 -17.27 2.42 12.83
N LEU A 39 -16.21 2.12 13.58
CA LEU A 39 -14.90 1.76 13.06
C LEU A 39 -14.69 0.23 13.17
N LYS A 40 -14.53 -0.44 12.04
CA LYS A 40 -14.32 -1.89 11.94
C LYS A 40 -12.95 -2.17 11.31
N PRO A 41 -11.91 -2.44 12.11
CA PRO A 41 -10.60 -2.80 11.58
C PRO A 41 -10.70 -4.06 10.70
N LEU A 42 -10.06 -4.01 9.54
CA LEU A 42 -9.85 -5.21 8.72
C LEU A 42 -8.67 -6.01 9.27
N GLY A 43 -8.63 -7.31 8.94
CA GLY A 43 -7.49 -8.16 9.28
C GLY A 43 -6.18 -7.54 8.76
N GLN A 44 -5.15 -7.51 9.61
CA GLN A 44 -3.84 -7.01 9.23
C GLN A 44 -3.06 -8.12 8.53
N ASP A 45 -2.59 -7.85 7.34
CA ASP A 45 -1.62 -8.66 6.63
C ASP A 45 -0.16 -8.22 6.97
N ALA A 46 0.81 -8.67 6.20
CA ALA A 46 2.21 -8.26 6.35
C ALA A 46 2.48 -6.80 5.91
N SER A 47 1.45 -6.05 5.51
CA SER A 47 1.57 -4.65 5.09
C SER A 47 1.83 -3.72 6.26
N THR A 48 2.54 -2.64 6.00
CA THR A 48 2.70 -1.51 6.95
C THR A 48 1.44 -0.63 7.02
N ARG A 49 0.49 -0.83 6.11
CA ARG A 49 -0.77 -0.11 6.06
C ARG A 49 -1.82 -0.85 6.86
N ARG A 50 -2.67 -0.09 7.54
CA ARG A 50 -3.87 -0.62 8.21
C ARG A 50 -5.10 -0.07 7.50
N TYR A 51 -6.12 -0.89 7.38
CA TYR A 51 -7.40 -0.49 6.80
C TYR A 51 -8.51 -0.66 7.82
N VAL A 52 -9.35 0.36 7.93
CA VAL A 52 -10.48 0.39 8.86
C VAL A 52 -11.73 0.76 8.06
N ARG A 53 -12.72 -0.13 8.00
CA ARG A 53 -14.02 0.21 7.44
C ARG A 53 -14.75 1.13 8.38
N MET A 54 -15.27 2.21 7.86
CA MET A 54 -16.02 3.21 8.58
C MET A 54 -17.47 3.18 8.10
N VAL A 55 -18.42 3.10 9.02
CA VAL A 55 -19.85 3.09 8.69
C VAL A 55 -20.55 4.18 9.48
N ARG A 56 -21.23 5.09 8.79
CA ARG A 56 -22.04 6.13 9.41
C ARG A 56 -23.42 5.58 9.81
N ALA A 57 -24.14 6.34 10.64
CA ALA A 57 -25.49 6.01 11.08
C ALA A 57 -26.52 5.91 9.92
N ASP A 58 -26.27 6.59 8.82
CA ASP A 58 -27.10 6.51 7.60
C ASP A 58 -26.80 5.30 6.71
N GLY A 59 -25.84 4.45 7.12
CA GLY A 59 -25.40 3.29 6.38
C GLY A 59 -24.35 3.55 5.32
N SER A 60 -23.95 4.82 5.09
CA SER A 60 -22.83 5.12 4.18
C SER A 60 -21.51 4.57 4.72
N ALA A 61 -20.68 4.02 3.83
CA ALA A 61 -19.42 3.39 4.20
C ALA A 61 -18.24 3.97 3.41
N ALA A 62 -17.09 3.99 4.06
CA ALA A 62 -15.80 4.31 3.45
C ALA A 62 -14.67 3.53 4.14
N MET A 63 -13.50 3.55 3.54
CA MET A 63 -12.31 2.89 4.06
C MET A 63 -11.30 3.94 4.52
N LEU A 64 -10.91 3.90 5.79
CA LEU A 64 -9.74 4.62 6.27
C LEU A 64 -8.49 3.79 5.94
N MET A 65 -7.55 4.37 5.24
CA MET A 65 -6.18 3.87 5.11
C MET A 65 -5.30 4.64 6.11
N ASP A 66 -4.68 3.90 7.01
CA ASP A 66 -3.72 4.40 7.98
C ASP A 66 -2.33 3.83 7.63
N ALA A 67 -1.47 4.68 7.11
CA ALA A 67 -0.13 4.35 6.61
C ALA A 67 0.89 5.34 7.16
N PRO A 68 1.29 5.21 8.42
CA PRO A 68 2.32 6.06 9.00
C PRO A 68 3.58 6.04 8.14
N ARG A 69 4.10 7.22 7.84
CA ARG A 69 5.31 7.35 7.02
C ARG A 69 6.49 6.66 7.71
N ILE A 70 7.19 5.84 6.96
CA ILE A 70 8.45 5.25 7.41
C ILE A 70 9.57 6.24 7.08
N GLU A 71 10.20 6.76 8.11
CA GLU A 71 11.38 7.61 7.99
C GLU A 71 12.63 6.70 7.96
N ALA A 72 13.09 6.40 6.75
CA ALA A 72 14.32 5.63 6.53
C ALA A 72 14.97 6.10 5.24
N ASP A 73 16.29 6.10 5.24
CA ASP A 73 17.05 6.40 4.03
C ASP A 73 16.97 5.23 3.05
N PRO A 74 16.78 5.50 1.75
CA PRO A 74 16.79 4.45 0.75
C PRO A 74 18.21 3.88 0.61
N CYS A 75 18.28 2.56 0.50
CA CYS A 75 19.53 1.88 0.17
C CYS A 75 19.91 2.17 -1.28
N PRO A 76 21.17 2.54 -1.57
CA PRO A 76 21.62 2.74 -2.95
C PRO A 76 21.38 1.50 -3.83
N PRO A 77 20.97 1.66 -5.09
CA PRO A 77 20.66 0.53 -5.98
C PRO A 77 21.84 -0.42 -6.24
N ASP A 78 23.05 0.09 -6.16
CA ASP A 78 24.32 -0.61 -6.39
C ASP A 78 25.04 -1.02 -5.08
N ALA A 79 24.39 -0.82 -3.94
CA ALA A 79 24.96 -1.20 -2.64
C ALA A 79 25.29 -2.69 -2.57
N ASP A 80 26.38 -3.03 -1.90
CA ASP A 80 26.75 -4.40 -1.59
C ASP A 80 25.83 -5.03 -0.50
N ASP A 81 25.93 -6.33 -0.34
CA ASP A 81 25.07 -7.06 0.62
C ASP A 81 25.30 -6.61 2.07
N ALA A 82 26.51 -6.20 2.43
CA ALA A 82 26.80 -5.72 3.78
C ALA A 82 26.07 -4.39 4.05
N THR A 83 26.13 -3.46 3.09
CA THR A 83 25.41 -2.20 3.16
C THR A 83 23.91 -2.41 3.18
N ARG A 84 23.38 -3.28 2.31
CA ARG A 84 21.95 -3.64 2.25
C ARG A 84 21.46 -4.19 3.58
N ASN A 85 22.22 -5.11 4.18
CA ASN A 85 21.87 -5.70 5.47
C ASN A 85 21.89 -4.65 6.59
N ALA A 86 22.86 -3.72 6.58
CA ALA A 86 22.96 -2.64 7.55
C ALA A 86 21.80 -1.64 7.44
N MET A 87 21.37 -1.33 6.22
CA MET A 87 20.28 -0.39 5.92
C MET A 87 18.89 -1.05 5.88
N GLY A 88 18.78 -2.35 6.16
CA GLY A 88 17.50 -3.06 6.20
C GLY A 88 16.83 -3.28 4.84
N TRP A 89 17.59 -3.30 3.74
CA TRP A 89 17.09 -3.54 2.40
C TRP A 89 16.00 -2.54 1.93
N ASN A 90 16.14 -1.29 2.33
CA ASN A 90 15.18 -0.22 2.05
C ASN A 90 15.32 0.30 0.61
N ALA A 91 14.89 -0.46 -0.40
CA ALA A 91 14.75 0.06 -1.74
C ALA A 91 13.77 1.25 -1.76
N GLN A 92 14.03 2.25 -2.60
CA GLN A 92 13.17 3.43 -2.72
C GLN A 92 11.72 3.05 -3.08
N THR A 93 11.53 2.08 -3.97
CA THR A 93 10.22 1.54 -4.33
C THR A 93 9.49 0.89 -3.16
N ARG A 94 10.23 0.20 -2.27
CA ARG A 94 9.68 -0.39 -1.05
C ARG A 94 9.24 0.68 -0.06
N LEU A 95 10.02 1.74 0.12
CA LEU A 95 9.66 2.87 0.98
C LEU A 95 8.43 3.60 0.45
N ALA A 96 8.28 3.73 -0.87
CA ALA A 96 7.10 4.31 -1.50
C ALA A 96 5.80 3.59 -1.13
N ALA A 97 5.86 2.29 -0.84
CA ALA A 97 4.69 1.52 -0.42
C ALA A 97 4.08 2.00 0.91
N SER A 98 4.84 2.70 1.76
CA SER A 98 4.34 3.32 3.01
C SER A 98 3.83 4.75 2.82
N ARG A 99 3.84 5.29 1.58
CA ARG A 99 3.54 6.69 1.29
C ARG A 99 2.12 6.86 0.78
N VAL A 100 1.35 7.72 1.47
CA VAL A 100 -0.02 8.08 1.05
C VAL A 100 -0.01 8.98 -0.17
N ASP A 101 0.95 9.91 -0.29
CA ASP A 101 1.13 10.75 -1.47
C ASP A 101 1.36 9.91 -2.74
N ALA A 102 2.27 8.92 -2.69
CA ALA A 102 2.47 7.99 -3.80
C ALA A 102 1.16 7.30 -4.20
N PHE A 103 0.43 6.78 -3.20
CA PHE A 103 -0.85 6.09 -3.44
C PHE A 103 -1.87 7.01 -4.11
N VAL A 104 -2.07 8.22 -3.57
CA VAL A 104 -3.05 9.19 -4.06
C VAL A 104 -2.74 9.62 -5.49
N LEU A 105 -1.49 10.02 -5.75
CA LEU A 105 -1.07 10.52 -7.06
C LEU A 105 -1.13 9.45 -8.14
N ILE A 106 -0.69 8.22 -7.84
CA ILE A 106 -0.78 7.10 -8.78
C ILE A 106 -2.26 6.73 -9.03
N ALA A 107 -3.10 6.70 -8.00
CA ALA A 107 -4.52 6.41 -8.18
C ALA A 107 -5.19 7.46 -9.08
N HIS A 108 -4.92 8.75 -8.89
CA HIS A 108 -5.40 9.81 -9.79
C HIS A 108 -4.90 9.63 -11.21
N HIS A 109 -3.61 9.34 -11.40
CA HIS A 109 -3.04 9.13 -12.73
C HIS A 109 -3.71 7.96 -13.46
N LEU A 110 -3.88 6.82 -12.78
CA LEU A 110 -4.56 5.67 -13.36
C LEU A 110 -6.01 6.00 -13.77
N ARG A 111 -6.73 6.77 -12.97
CA ARG A 111 -8.09 7.22 -13.33
C ARG A 111 -8.10 8.13 -14.55
N LEU A 112 -7.12 9.03 -14.70
CA LEU A 112 -6.98 9.86 -15.90
C LEU A 112 -6.72 9.03 -17.17
N LEU A 113 -6.05 7.89 -17.04
CA LEU A 113 -5.82 6.92 -18.11
C LEU A 113 -7.04 6.01 -18.37
N GLY A 114 -8.13 6.18 -17.62
CA GLY A 114 -9.36 5.38 -17.78
C GLY A 114 -9.33 4.04 -17.05
N PHE A 115 -8.41 3.84 -16.10
CA PHE A 115 -8.42 2.68 -15.21
C PHE A 115 -9.20 3.01 -13.94
N GLU A 116 -10.03 2.09 -13.49
CA GLU A 116 -10.74 2.24 -12.22
C GLU A 116 -9.81 1.95 -11.05
N GLY A 117 -9.82 2.84 -10.07
CA GLY A 117 -9.21 2.70 -8.77
C GLY A 117 -10.15 3.27 -7.72
N PRO A 118 -9.89 3.08 -6.42
CA PRO A 118 -10.75 3.62 -5.37
C PRO A 118 -10.83 5.15 -5.49
N GLU A 119 -12.04 5.68 -5.35
CA GLU A 119 -12.22 7.11 -5.18
C GLU A 119 -11.58 7.55 -3.87
N ILE A 120 -10.88 8.67 -3.90
CA ILE A 120 -10.20 9.23 -2.73
C ILE A 120 -11.01 10.44 -2.28
N PHE A 121 -11.70 10.31 -1.15
CA PHE A 121 -12.57 11.36 -0.61
C PHE A 121 -11.79 12.43 0.14
N ALA A 122 -10.71 12.05 0.82
CA ALA A 122 -9.81 12.94 1.53
C ALA A 122 -8.46 12.27 1.77
N HIS A 123 -7.40 13.05 1.93
CA HIS A 123 -6.10 12.55 2.35
C HIS A 123 -5.31 13.60 3.13
N ASP A 124 -4.36 13.12 3.91
CA ASP A 124 -3.38 13.92 4.64
C ASP A 124 -2.03 13.17 4.51
N THR A 125 -1.18 13.67 3.63
CA THR A 125 0.09 13.01 3.28
C THR A 125 1.10 13.07 4.42
N GLU A 126 1.09 14.15 5.20
CA GLU A 126 1.97 14.29 6.38
C GLU A 126 1.53 13.36 7.51
N ALA A 127 0.23 13.28 7.75
CA ALA A 127 -0.33 12.36 8.71
C ALA A 127 -0.31 10.89 8.23
N GLY A 128 -0.15 10.64 6.95
CA GLY A 128 -0.21 9.29 6.37
C GLY A 128 -1.61 8.68 6.47
N LEU A 129 -2.65 9.47 6.17
CA LEU A 129 -4.06 9.07 6.26
C LEU A 129 -4.78 9.32 4.93
N ALA A 130 -5.69 8.42 4.55
CA ALA A 130 -6.61 8.66 3.46
C ALA A 130 -7.99 8.03 3.72
N ILE A 131 -9.04 8.67 3.21
CA ILE A 131 -10.40 8.14 3.19
C ILE A 131 -10.71 7.73 1.75
N LEU A 132 -11.00 6.46 1.56
CA LEU A 132 -11.16 5.83 0.26
C LEU A 132 -12.56 5.26 0.10
N GLN A 133 -12.96 5.06 -1.14
CA GLN A 133 -14.14 4.27 -1.48
C GLN A 133 -14.06 2.87 -0.86
N ASP A 134 -15.14 2.43 -0.23
CA ASP A 134 -15.31 1.04 0.22
C ASP A 134 -16.02 0.23 -0.86
N TYR A 135 -15.38 -0.80 -1.36
CA TYR A 135 -15.97 -1.72 -2.34
C TYR A 135 -16.87 -2.79 -1.70
N GLY A 136 -16.94 -2.84 -0.37
CA GLY A 136 -17.69 -3.88 0.36
C GLY A 136 -16.92 -5.19 0.49
N ASP A 137 -17.57 -6.17 1.14
CA ASP A 137 -16.98 -7.48 1.36
C ASP A 137 -17.16 -8.42 0.16
N GLY A 138 -16.26 -9.37 0.02
CA GLY A 138 -16.35 -10.47 -0.95
C GLY A 138 -16.16 -10.06 -2.41
N ARG A 139 -15.67 -8.85 -2.67
CA ARG A 139 -15.36 -8.39 -4.03
C ARG A 139 -13.93 -8.65 -4.47
N GLU A 140 -13.11 -9.19 -3.57
CA GLU A 140 -11.78 -9.65 -3.94
C GLU A 140 -11.89 -10.77 -4.98
N LEU A 141 -11.09 -10.68 -6.05
CA LEU A 141 -11.11 -11.64 -7.14
C LEU A 141 -10.98 -13.08 -6.65
N ALA A 142 -10.09 -13.32 -5.68
CA ALA A 142 -9.91 -14.65 -5.09
C ALA A 142 -11.21 -15.19 -4.48
N ARG A 143 -11.96 -14.35 -3.76
CA ARG A 143 -13.25 -14.74 -3.17
C ARG A 143 -14.33 -15.01 -4.20
N GLN A 144 -14.34 -14.24 -5.28
CA GLN A 144 -15.27 -14.47 -6.38
C GLN A 144 -14.99 -15.81 -7.08
N ILE A 145 -13.71 -16.12 -7.31
CA ILE A 145 -13.30 -17.40 -7.92
C ILE A 145 -13.58 -18.59 -6.97
N GLU A 146 -13.38 -18.42 -5.66
CA GLU A 146 -13.75 -19.45 -4.67
C GLU A 146 -15.26 -19.79 -4.70
N GLN A 147 -16.11 -18.79 -4.96
CA GLN A 147 -17.56 -18.95 -5.04
C GLN A 147 -18.01 -19.49 -6.39
N ASP A 148 -17.35 -19.07 -7.47
CA ASP A 148 -17.61 -19.52 -8.84
C ASP A 148 -16.30 -19.74 -9.60
N PRO A 149 -15.74 -20.96 -9.60
CA PRO A 149 -14.50 -21.27 -10.30
C PRO A 149 -14.53 -21.01 -11.82
N ALA A 150 -15.72 -20.92 -12.43
CA ALA A 150 -15.83 -20.62 -13.86
C ALA A 150 -15.39 -19.17 -14.18
N LEU A 151 -15.31 -18.30 -13.19
CA LEU A 151 -14.83 -16.91 -13.33
C LEU A 151 -13.30 -16.83 -13.47
N GLU A 152 -12.54 -17.86 -13.11
CA GLU A 152 -11.08 -17.79 -13.04
C GLU A 152 -10.46 -17.34 -14.36
N VAL A 153 -10.68 -18.09 -15.42
CA VAL A 153 -10.09 -17.78 -16.73
C VAL A 153 -10.56 -16.42 -17.29
N PRO A 154 -11.87 -16.11 -17.36
CA PRO A 154 -12.31 -14.81 -17.88
C PRO A 154 -11.80 -13.64 -17.03
N ALA A 155 -11.71 -13.76 -15.72
CA ALA A 155 -11.22 -12.69 -14.85
C ALA A 155 -9.72 -12.43 -15.05
N TYR A 156 -8.90 -13.48 -15.12
CA TYR A 156 -7.47 -13.32 -15.44
C TYR A 156 -7.23 -12.79 -16.86
N MET A 157 -8.04 -13.19 -17.84
CA MET A 157 -7.96 -12.66 -19.20
C MET A 157 -8.31 -11.15 -19.22
N LEU A 158 -9.32 -10.73 -18.45
CA LEU A 158 -9.65 -9.32 -18.29
C LEU A 158 -8.49 -8.54 -17.64
N ALA A 159 -7.94 -9.04 -16.54
CA ALA A 159 -6.81 -8.42 -15.84
C ALA A 159 -5.57 -8.31 -16.75
N ALA A 160 -5.24 -9.35 -17.51
CA ALA A 160 -4.15 -9.31 -18.48
C ALA A 160 -4.40 -8.28 -19.59
N GLY A 161 -5.64 -8.17 -20.08
CA GLY A 161 -6.02 -7.16 -21.05
C GLY A 161 -5.90 -5.73 -20.51
N MET A 162 -6.27 -5.51 -19.26
CA MET A 162 -6.09 -4.22 -18.58
C MET A 162 -4.61 -3.87 -18.42
N LEU A 163 -3.79 -4.84 -18.01
CA LEU A 163 -2.33 -4.66 -17.87
C LEU A 163 -1.69 -4.34 -19.23
N ALA A 164 -2.08 -5.04 -20.29
CA ALA A 164 -1.60 -4.76 -21.65
C ALA A 164 -1.95 -3.33 -22.10
N LYS A 165 -3.14 -2.84 -21.77
CA LYS A 165 -3.53 -1.44 -22.06
C LYS A 165 -2.69 -0.45 -21.27
N LEU A 166 -2.40 -0.75 -19.99
CA LEU A 166 -1.55 0.10 -19.16
C LEU A 166 -0.14 0.19 -19.73
N HIS A 167 0.45 -0.93 -20.17
CA HIS A 167 1.79 -0.98 -20.75
C HIS A 167 1.91 -0.23 -22.11
N GLN A 168 0.79 0.08 -22.77
CA GLN A 168 0.77 0.89 -23.97
C GLN A 168 0.76 2.40 -23.67
N GLN A 169 0.55 2.79 -22.43
CA GLN A 169 0.57 4.20 -22.04
C GLN A 169 2.02 4.70 -21.92
N PRO A 170 2.29 5.95 -22.29
CA PRO A 170 3.58 6.55 -22.03
C PRO A 170 3.80 6.64 -20.51
N ILE A 171 4.99 6.30 -20.06
CA ILE A 171 5.39 6.42 -18.65
C ILE A 171 5.92 7.84 -18.44
N PRO A 172 5.26 8.69 -17.63
CA PRO A 172 5.78 10.00 -17.31
C PRO A 172 6.96 9.89 -16.32
N GLU A 173 7.84 10.88 -16.29
CA GLU A 173 8.89 10.95 -15.26
C GLU A 173 8.30 11.12 -13.86
N ALA A 174 7.18 11.85 -13.76
CA ALA A 174 6.44 12.04 -12.53
C ALA A 174 4.94 12.21 -12.80
N VAL A 175 4.13 11.83 -11.83
CA VAL A 175 2.70 12.14 -11.82
C VAL A 175 2.45 13.40 -10.99
N ILE A 176 1.56 14.25 -11.48
CA ILE A 176 1.25 15.57 -10.88
C ILE A 176 -0.25 15.67 -10.68
N TYR A 177 -0.65 16.11 -9.49
CA TYR A 177 -2.04 16.46 -9.19
C TYR A 177 -2.11 17.70 -8.28
N GLY A 178 -2.69 18.77 -8.77
CA GLY A 178 -2.66 20.06 -8.09
C GLY A 178 -1.23 20.58 -7.91
N SER A 179 -0.82 20.82 -6.69
CA SER A 179 0.55 21.21 -6.32
C SER A 179 1.44 20.03 -5.90
N GLU A 180 0.90 18.83 -5.87
CA GLU A 180 1.62 17.63 -5.43
C GLU A 180 2.24 16.90 -6.63
N GLN A 181 3.40 16.29 -6.42
CA GLN A 181 4.14 15.55 -7.42
C GLN A 181 4.75 14.29 -6.82
N TRP A 182 4.71 13.19 -7.57
CA TRP A 182 5.39 11.95 -7.23
C TRP A 182 6.19 11.42 -8.43
N PRO A 183 7.50 11.15 -8.29
CA PRO A 183 8.29 10.56 -9.37
C PRO A 183 7.85 9.11 -9.62
N ILE A 184 7.80 8.70 -10.89
CA ILE A 184 7.66 7.29 -11.21
C ILE A 184 9.02 6.63 -10.98
N LEU A 185 9.05 5.69 -10.05
CA LEU A 185 10.27 5.02 -9.62
C LEU A 185 10.55 3.80 -10.50
N ASP A 186 11.81 3.62 -10.86
CA ASP A 186 12.27 2.40 -11.49
C ASP A 186 12.22 1.23 -10.50
N PHE A 187 11.74 0.09 -10.98
CA PHE A 187 11.82 -1.15 -10.22
C PHE A 187 13.20 -1.76 -10.45
N ASP A 188 14.18 -1.22 -9.73
CA ASP A 188 15.60 -1.49 -9.93
C ASP A 188 16.03 -2.92 -9.50
N ARG A 189 17.32 -3.23 -9.71
CA ARG A 189 17.87 -4.54 -9.37
C ARG A 189 17.71 -4.87 -7.87
N LEU A 190 17.82 -3.86 -6.98
CA LEU A 190 17.66 -4.08 -5.55
C LEU A 190 16.23 -4.51 -5.20
N ALA A 191 15.22 -3.83 -5.77
CA ALA A 191 13.83 -4.17 -5.60
C ALA A 191 13.50 -5.58 -6.15
N LEU A 192 14.02 -5.91 -7.34
CA LEU A 192 13.87 -7.23 -7.95
C LEU A 192 14.50 -8.33 -7.11
N SER A 193 15.75 -8.14 -6.67
CA SER A 193 16.47 -9.12 -5.83
C SER A 193 15.73 -9.35 -4.52
N SER A 194 15.31 -8.28 -3.84
CA SER A 194 14.59 -8.40 -2.56
C SER A 194 13.29 -9.20 -2.67
N ASN A 195 12.56 -9.07 -3.78
CA ASN A 195 11.36 -9.87 -4.01
C ASN A 195 11.68 -11.34 -4.34
N ALA A 196 12.74 -11.59 -5.12
CA ALA A 196 13.16 -12.95 -5.43
C ALA A 196 13.67 -13.70 -4.19
N ASP A 197 14.44 -13.02 -3.35
CA ASP A 197 14.97 -13.57 -2.11
C ASP A 197 13.83 -13.94 -1.14
N LEU A 198 12.79 -13.11 -1.02
CA LEU A 198 11.60 -13.44 -0.24
C LEU A 198 10.96 -14.76 -0.68
N TYR A 199 10.84 -14.99 -2.00
CA TYR A 199 10.30 -16.25 -2.49
C TYR A 199 11.17 -17.45 -2.07
N ALA A 200 12.49 -17.34 -2.22
CA ALA A 200 13.43 -18.40 -1.85
C ALA A 200 13.43 -18.69 -0.35
N ASP A 201 13.33 -17.63 0.47
CA ASP A 201 13.34 -17.75 1.94
C ASP A 201 12.05 -18.36 2.51
N TRP A 202 10.92 -18.17 1.81
CA TRP A 202 9.61 -18.66 2.24
C TRP A 202 9.20 -19.99 1.59
N LEU A 203 9.97 -20.50 0.63
CA LEU A 203 9.73 -21.82 0.08
C LEU A 203 9.92 -22.87 1.19
N PRO A 204 8.92 -23.72 1.48
CA PRO A 204 9.11 -24.82 2.41
C PRO A 204 10.27 -25.69 1.91
N VAL A 205 11.34 -25.75 2.70
CA VAL A 205 12.35 -26.80 2.50
C VAL A 205 11.66 -28.08 2.96
N GLU A 206 11.17 -28.86 2.00
CA GLU A 206 10.70 -30.22 2.30
C GLU A 206 11.87 -30.98 2.93
N ALA A 207 11.66 -31.38 4.17
CA ALA A 207 12.62 -32.15 4.95
C ALA A 207 12.54 -33.63 4.53
#